data_6909847cf310919d54ed1d72a0ec32f7
#
_entry.id   6909847cf310919d54ed1d72a0ec32f7
#
_cell.length_a   1.000
_cell.length_b   1.000
_cell.length_c   1.000
_cell.angle_alpha   90.00
_cell.angle_beta   90.00
_cell.angle_gamma   90.00
#
_symmetry.space_group_name_H-M   'P 1'
#
loop_
_entity.id
_entity.type
_entity.pdbx_description
1 polymer ?
#
loop_
_entity_poly.entity_id
_entity_poly.type
_entity_poly.pdbx_seq_one_letter_code
_entity_poly.pdbx_strand_id
1 'polypeptide(L)'
;MTRARSKRTARRKIKRLIRKTLKIICAVWDFIARHPAMLAMPLIIFLLVLTIQMHEFEKQVQAWDQEIRQQQEQIEELYDRQDPVEQTDMTDVYGCKSLYGTYDFPWNTMSQDWGSDQVTGFYYHEISEECKAAGGELPTIIQVYTYIVCEQNGVDYEMVFALIEQESRCRWDAEGDNGTSIGLMQVSEKWHMQRMEELGAYDLKNPYQNVLVGVNYLSEIQNDLRGTVPDEDLPYYTLAVYNYGKQGAKANLWDQGVVKYTYNTKIMDRAQQLKEEKKKAEEGRG
;
A
#
# COMPACT_ATOMS: atom_id res chain seq x y z
N MET A 1 32.81 -25.09 -14.63
CA MET A 1 32.21 -26.35 -15.17
C MET A 1 31.30 -27.10 -14.19
N THR A 2 31.23 -26.77 -12.92
CA THR A 2 30.49 -27.50 -11.87
C THR A 2 28.96 -27.25 -11.83
N ARG A 3 28.49 -26.02 -12.12
CA ARG A 3 27.04 -25.66 -12.08
C ARG A 3 26.16 -26.33 -13.15
N ALA A 4 26.71 -26.62 -14.33
CA ALA A 4 25.97 -27.26 -15.43
C ALA A 4 25.76 -28.77 -15.16
N ARG A 5 26.73 -29.43 -14.50
CA ARG A 5 26.63 -30.86 -14.11
C ARG A 5 25.56 -31.05 -13.02
N SER A 6 25.45 -30.15 -12.04
CA SER A 6 24.45 -30.21 -10.99
C SER A 6 23.02 -30.08 -11.55
N LYS A 7 22.78 -29.13 -12.46
CA LYS A 7 21.45 -28.95 -13.10
C LYS A 7 21.02 -30.16 -13.95
N ARG A 8 21.95 -30.82 -14.62
CA ARG A 8 21.64 -32.06 -15.38
C ARG A 8 21.27 -33.24 -14.45
N THR A 9 21.92 -33.35 -13.31
CA THR A 9 21.64 -34.41 -12.32
C THR A 9 20.29 -34.19 -11.64
N ALA A 10 19.96 -32.96 -11.28
CA ALA A 10 18.65 -32.60 -10.73
C ALA A 10 17.51 -32.88 -11.72
N ARG A 11 17.64 -32.47 -12.99
CA ARG A 11 16.66 -32.81 -14.05
C ARG A 11 16.45 -34.30 -14.25
N ARG A 12 17.50 -35.13 -14.14
CA ARG A 12 17.38 -36.59 -14.23
C ARG A 12 16.66 -37.18 -13.03
N LYS A 13 16.90 -36.68 -11.80
CA LYS A 13 16.18 -37.09 -10.59
C LYS A 13 14.70 -36.72 -10.66
N ILE A 14 14.37 -35.51 -11.08
CA ILE A 14 12.98 -35.06 -11.28
C ILE A 14 12.27 -35.93 -12.33
N LYS A 15 12.85 -36.17 -13.49
CA LYS A 15 12.26 -37.06 -14.50
C LYS A 15 12.03 -38.50 -14.00
N ARG A 16 12.94 -39.03 -13.15
CA ARG A 16 12.73 -40.35 -12.53
C ARG A 16 11.60 -40.34 -11.52
N LEU A 17 11.49 -39.26 -10.74
CA LEU A 17 10.39 -39.10 -9.76
C LEU A 17 9.03 -39.01 -10.49
N ILE A 18 8.93 -38.16 -11.49
CA ILE A 18 7.69 -38.02 -12.30
C ILE A 18 7.29 -39.37 -12.94
N ARG A 19 8.25 -40.14 -13.50
CA ARG A 19 7.93 -41.45 -14.05
C ARG A 19 7.47 -42.47 -13.00
N LYS A 20 8.00 -42.42 -11.77
CA LYS A 20 7.54 -43.27 -10.68
C LYS A 20 6.14 -42.90 -10.24
N THR A 21 5.87 -41.58 -10.08
CA THR A 21 4.55 -41.09 -9.71
C THR A 21 3.50 -41.43 -10.77
N LEU A 22 3.81 -41.25 -12.05
CA LEU A 22 2.93 -41.66 -13.15
C LEU A 22 2.62 -43.15 -13.15
N LYS A 23 3.59 -44.01 -12.89
CA LYS A 23 3.36 -45.47 -12.80
C LYS A 23 2.44 -45.82 -11.62
N ILE A 24 2.57 -45.15 -10.47
CA ILE A 24 1.71 -45.35 -9.34
C ILE A 24 0.28 -44.88 -9.67
N ILE A 25 0.14 -43.73 -10.29
CA ILE A 25 -1.16 -43.21 -10.75
C ILE A 25 -1.83 -44.16 -11.72
N CYS A 26 -1.12 -44.66 -12.71
CA CYS A 26 -1.65 -45.63 -13.67
C CYS A 26 -2.05 -46.98 -12.98
N ALA A 27 -1.24 -47.47 -12.05
CA ALA A 27 -1.57 -48.69 -11.32
C ALA A 27 -2.79 -48.53 -10.41
N VAL A 28 -2.93 -47.36 -9.77
CA VAL A 28 -4.12 -47.00 -8.97
C VAL A 28 -5.33 -46.91 -9.92
N TRP A 29 -5.20 -46.27 -11.07
CA TRP A 29 -6.27 -46.13 -12.05
C TRP A 29 -6.73 -47.51 -12.60
N ASP A 30 -5.79 -48.43 -12.93
CA ASP A 30 -6.09 -49.75 -13.37
C ASP A 30 -6.78 -50.61 -12.27
N PHE A 31 -6.37 -50.46 -11.02
CA PHE A 31 -7.03 -51.09 -9.89
C PHE A 31 -8.48 -50.55 -9.71
N ILE A 32 -8.66 -49.24 -9.80
CA ILE A 32 -9.95 -48.54 -9.74
C ILE A 32 -10.88 -49.03 -10.86
N ALA A 33 -10.36 -49.12 -12.10
CA ALA A 33 -11.13 -49.54 -13.26
C ALA A 33 -11.63 -50.97 -13.15
N ARG A 34 -10.90 -51.84 -12.42
CA ARG A 34 -11.28 -53.23 -12.19
C ARG A 34 -12.23 -53.45 -11.01
N HIS A 35 -12.30 -52.48 -10.09
CA HIS A 35 -13.11 -52.59 -8.88
C HIS A 35 -13.99 -51.33 -8.64
N PRO A 36 -14.89 -51.00 -9.59
CA PRO A 36 -15.65 -49.75 -9.51
C PRO A 36 -16.54 -49.68 -8.26
N ALA A 37 -17.00 -50.80 -7.74
CA ALA A 37 -17.81 -50.86 -6.51
C ALA A 37 -17.03 -50.44 -5.25
N MET A 38 -15.73 -50.63 -5.21
CA MET A 38 -14.87 -50.21 -4.06
C MET A 38 -14.69 -48.72 -3.94
N LEU A 39 -14.92 -47.94 -5.01
CA LEU A 39 -14.81 -46.48 -5.00
C LEU A 39 -16.11 -45.78 -4.76
N ALA A 40 -17.25 -46.45 -5.01
CA ALA A 40 -18.55 -45.85 -4.82
C ALA A 40 -18.76 -45.43 -3.35
N MET A 41 -18.35 -46.26 -2.40
CA MET A 41 -18.52 -45.99 -0.98
C MET A 41 -17.65 -44.79 -0.49
N PRO A 42 -16.32 -44.75 -0.73
CA PRO A 42 -15.52 -43.61 -0.31
C PRO A 42 -15.92 -42.30 -1.05
N LEU A 43 -16.36 -42.37 -2.30
CA LEU A 43 -16.85 -41.22 -3.03
C LEU A 43 -18.16 -40.66 -2.42
N ILE A 44 -19.09 -41.55 -2.05
CA ILE A 44 -20.34 -41.18 -1.38
C ILE A 44 -20.03 -40.56 0.00
N ILE A 45 -19.12 -41.14 0.76
CA ILE A 45 -18.70 -40.59 2.06
C ILE A 45 -18.06 -39.23 1.88
N PHE A 46 -17.18 -39.07 0.86
CA PHE A 46 -16.55 -37.80 0.57
C PHE A 46 -17.56 -36.72 0.19
N LEU A 47 -18.53 -37.05 -0.66
CA LEU A 47 -19.61 -36.13 -1.05
C LEU A 47 -20.49 -35.75 0.15
N LEU A 48 -20.79 -36.72 1.05
CA LEU A 48 -21.54 -36.44 2.27
C LEU A 48 -20.76 -35.50 3.21
N VAL A 49 -19.45 -35.71 3.38
CA VAL A 49 -18.61 -34.82 4.17
C VAL A 49 -18.56 -33.43 3.57
N LEU A 50 -18.42 -33.32 2.25
CA LEU A 50 -18.44 -32.03 1.55
C LEU A 50 -19.78 -31.30 1.72
N THR A 51 -20.91 -32.00 1.60
CA THR A 51 -22.24 -31.38 1.80
C THR A 51 -22.42 -30.90 3.24
N ILE A 52 -21.94 -31.63 4.22
CA ILE A 52 -21.99 -31.21 5.62
C ILE A 52 -21.11 -29.97 5.84
N GLN A 53 -19.89 -29.97 5.30
CA GLN A 53 -18.99 -28.80 5.41
C GLN A 53 -19.55 -27.57 4.71
N MET A 54 -20.14 -27.73 3.54
CA MET A 54 -20.80 -26.61 2.84
C MET A 54 -21.99 -26.07 3.65
N HIS A 55 -22.78 -26.93 4.25
CA HIS A 55 -23.91 -26.50 5.07
C HIS A 55 -23.46 -25.76 6.36
N GLU A 56 -22.39 -26.22 6.99
CA GLU A 56 -21.80 -25.50 8.14
C GLU A 56 -21.19 -24.15 7.71
N PHE A 57 -20.57 -24.10 6.55
CA PHE A 57 -20.05 -22.85 5.98
C PHE A 57 -21.19 -21.87 5.65
N GLU A 58 -22.27 -22.34 5.05
CA GLU A 58 -23.46 -21.50 4.79
C GLU A 58 -24.05 -20.93 6.09
N LYS A 59 -24.11 -21.71 7.16
CA LYS A 59 -24.55 -21.21 8.48
C LYS A 59 -23.62 -20.14 9.04
N GLN A 60 -22.32 -20.31 8.88
CA GLN A 60 -21.35 -19.29 9.32
C GLN A 60 -21.50 -17.99 8.54
N VAL A 61 -21.67 -18.07 7.23
CA VAL A 61 -21.91 -16.89 6.39
C VAL A 61 -23.21 -16.17 6.79
N GLN A 62 -24.30 -16.92 7.03
CA GLN A 62 -25.56 -16.35 7.50
C GLN A 62 -25.43 -15.69 8.88
N ALA A 63 -24.63 -16.27 9.78
CA ALA A 63 -24.38 -15.68 11.09
C ALA A 63 -23.58 -14.37 10.96
N TRP A 64 -22.58 -14.32 10.12
CA TRP A 64 -21.83 -13.08 9.82
C TRP A 64 -22.71 -12.00 9.18
N ASP A 65 -23.57 -12.37 8.23
CA ASP A 65 -24.53 -11.43 7.61
C ASP A 65 -25.51 -10.86 8.65
N GLN A 66 -25.91 -11.64 9.64
CA GLN A 66 -26.75 -11.16 10.74
C GLN A 66 -25.99 -10.23 11.68
N GLU A 67 -24.73 -10.56 12.01
CA GLU A 67 -23.88 -9.72 12.84
C GLU A 67 -23.57 -8.38 12.18
N ILE A 68 -23.26 -8.38 10.88
CA ILE A 68 -23.06 -7.16 10.09
C ILE A 68 -24.33 -6.30 10.09
N ARG A 69 -25.50 -6.89 9.88
CA ARG A 69 -26.77 -6.14 9.92
C ARG A 69 -27.05 -5.54 11.30
N GLN A 70 -26.81 -6.27 12.37
CA GLN A 70 -26.97 -5.76 13.71
C GLN A 70 -26.00 -4.59 14.01
N GLN A 71 -24.77 -4.69 13.54
CA GLN A 71 -23.81 -3.58 13.66
C GLN A 71 -24.24 -2.36 12.84
N GLN A 72 -24.78 -2.57 11.64
CA GLN A 72 -25.33 -1.47 10.81
C GLN A 72 -26.54 -0.80 11.47
N GLU A 73 -27.47 -1.58 12.03
CA GLU A 73 -28.63 -1.04 12.78
C GLU A 73 -28.17 -0.26 14.03
N GLN A 74 -27.17 -0.73 14.75
CA GLN A 74 -26.60 0.00 15.90
C GLN A 74 -25.92 1.32 15.48
N ILE A 75 -25.24 1.31 14.33
CA ILE A 75 -24.63 2.51 13.76
C ILE A 75 -25.73 3.50 13.36
N GLU A 76 -26.79 3.05 12.70
CA GLU A 76 -27.92 3.88 12.29
C GLU A 76 -28.66 4.47 13.49
N GLU A 77 -28.89 3.66 14.55
CA GLU A 77 -29.43 4.16 15.83
C GLU A 77 -28.53 5.19 16.53
N LEU A 78 -27.22 5.06 16.41
CA LEU A 78 -26.27 6.03 16.96
C LEU A 78 -26.29 7.34 16.15
N TYR A 79 -26.47 7.27 14.84
CA TYR A 79 -26.65 8.43 13.99
C TYR A 79 -27.97 9.15 14.27
N ASP A 80 -29.07 8.43 14.48
CA ASP A 80 -30.38 9.01 14.78
C ASP A 80 -30.46 9.63 16.21
N ARG A 81 -29.61 9.15 17.14
CA ARG A 81 -29.53 9.72 18.51
C ARG A 81 -28.62 10.94 18.63
N GLN A 82 -27.79 11.19 17.63
CA GLN A 82 -27.10 12.47 17.57
C GLN A 82 -28.13 13.50 17.14
N ASP A 83 -28.51 14.39 18.08
CA ASP A 83 -29.16 15.65 17.70
C ASP A 83 -28.44 16.21 16.49
N PRO A 84 -29.15 16.77 15.50
CA PRO A 84 -28.48 17.36 14.35
C PRO A 84 -27.49 18.36 14.91
N VAL A 85 -26.26 17.90 15.09
CA VAL A 85 -25.10 18.78 15.20
C VAL A 85 -25.29 19.64 13.97
N GLU A 86 -25.62 20.93 14.19
CA GLU A 86 -25.55 21.92 13.13
C GLU A 86 -24.41 21.50 12.25
N GLN A 87 -24.70 21.08 11.03
CA GLN A 87 -23.68 20.71 10.07
C GLN A 87 -22.85 21.98 9.91
N THR A 88 -21.95 22.21 10.86
CA THR A 88 -20.83 23.09 10.66
C THR A 88 -20.16 22.49 9.46
N ASP A 89 -20.37 23.16 8.35
CA ASP A 89 -19.89 22.74 7.04
C ASP A 89 -18.38 22.49 7.20
N MET A 90 -18.01 21.22 7.41
CA MET A 90 -16.61 20.81 7.63
C MET A 90 -15.71 21.29 6.49
N THR A 91 -16.33 21.73 5.39
CA THR A 91 -15.67 22.38 4.27
C THR A 91 -15.03 23.71 4.63
N ASP A 92 -15.59 24.48 5.55
CA ASP A 92 -15.02 25.77 5.98
C ASP A 92 -13.84 25.59 6.93
N VAL A 93 -13.77 24.47 7.65
CA VAL A 93 -12.68 24.17 8.58
C VAL A 93 -11.45 23.61 7.83
N TYR A 94 -11.63 22.92 6.70
CA TYR A 94 -10.55 22.21 6.02
C TYR A 94 -10.38 22.56 4.52
N GLY A 95 -11.22 23.43 3.95
CA GLY A 95 -11.09 23.92 2.57
C GLY A 95 -11.27 22.89 1.46
N CYS A 96 -11.89 21.73 1.72
CA CYS A 96 -11.84 20.57 0.85
C CYS A 96 -13.17 20.07 0.30
N LYS A 97 -14.01 20.96 -0.17
CA LYS A 97 -15.34 20.59 -0.69
C LYS A 97 -15.32 19.56 -1.83
N SER A 98 -14.26 19.54 -2.65
CA SER A 98 -14.16 18.67 -3.84
C SER A 98 -13.63 17.27 -3.56
N LEU A 99 -12.87 17.08 -2.49
CA LEU A 99 -12.24 15.79 -2.16
C LEU A 99 -13.13 14.83 -1.37
N TYR A 100 -14.14 15.36 -0.66
CA TYR A 100 -14.99 14.58 0.25
C TYR A 100 -16.28 14.05 -0.38
N GLY A 101 -16.68 14.54 -1.55
CA GLY A 101 -17.99 14.22 -2.12
C GLY A 101 -18.14 12.82 -2.68
N THR A 102 -17.08 12.02 -2.78
CA THR A 102 -17.10 10.74 -3.50
C THR A 102 -16.31 9.60 -2.87
N TYR A 103 -15.61 9.82 -1.75
CA TYR A 103 -14.74 8.79 -1.20
C TYR A 103 -15.12 8.44 0.24
N ASP A 104 -15.50 7.18 0.46
CA ASP A 104 -15.52 6.60 1.79
C ASP A 104 -14.10 6.61 2.34
N PHE A 105 -13.86 7.42 3.34
CA PHE A 105 -12.59 7.45 4.05
C PHE A 105 -12.41 6.09 4.72
N PRO A 106 -11.30 5.38 4.50
CA PRO A 106 -11.10 4.07 5.11
C PRO A 106 -10.74 4.19 6.60
N TRP A 107 -11.64 4.80 7.39
CA TRP A 107 -11.50 4.88 8.85
C TRP A 107 -11.33 3.50 9.49
N ASN A 108 -11.82 2.46 8.82
CA ASN A 108 -11.76 1.08 9.30
C ASN A 108 -10.37 0.43 9.14
N THR A 109 -9.47 0.99 8.32
CA THR A 109 -8.10 0.52 8.21
C THR A 109 -7.13 1.28 9.10
N MET A 110 -7.58 2.40 9.65
CA MET A 110 -6.86 3.14 10.66
C MET A 110 -7.18 2.48 12.00
N SER A 111 -6.25 1.76 12.61
CA SER A 111 -6.44 1.14 13.91
C SER A 111 -6.99 2.15 14.92
N GLN A 112 -7.94 1.71 15.76
CA GLN A 112 -8.61 2.54 16.77
C GLN A 112 -7.68 3.12 17.86
N ASP A 113 -6.37 2.84 17.77
CA ASP A 113 -5.35 3.31 18.72
C ASP A 113 -4.79 4.71 18.43
N TRP A 114 -5.44 5.46 17.56
CA TRP A 114 -5.04 6.84 17.26
C TRP A 114 -5.60 7.79 18.31
N GLY A 115 -4.94 7.81 19.45
CA GLY A 115 -5.22 8.80 20.48
C GLY A 115 -4.94 10.20 19.95
N SER A 116 -5.77 11.16 20.36
CA SER A 116 -5.59 12.60 20.12
C SER A 116 -4.16 13.09 20.39
N ASP A 117 -3.38 12.35 21.15
CA ASP A 117 -2.02 12.66 21.57
C ASP A 117 -0.98 12.57 20.46
N GLN A 118 -1.20 11.73 19.44
CA GLN A 118 -0.27 11.61 18.30
C GLN A 118 -0.44 12.75 17.28
N VAL A 119 -1.59 13.40 17.25
CA VAL A 119 -1.87 14.52 16.36
C VAL A 119 -1.60 15.87 17.02
N THR A 120 -1.53 15.95 18.35
CA THR A 120 -1.32 17.20 19.10
C THR A 120 0.01 17.89 18.86
N GLY A 121 1.01 17.20 18.29
CA GLY A 121 2.29 17.76 17.86
C GLY A 121 2.41 17.97 16.35
N PHE A 122 1.35 17.68 15.57
CA PHE A 122 1.40 17.81 14.14
C PHE A 122 1.45 19.28 13.71
N TYR A 123 2.45 19.58 12.90
CA TYR A 123 2.57 20.87 12.22
C TYR A 123 2.30 20.65 10.72
N TYR A 124 1.28 21.33 10.20
CA TYR A 124 1.03 21.29 8.76
C TYR A 124 1.84 22.36 8.03
N HIS A 125 2.36 21.99 6.88
CA HIS A 125 3.20 22.85 6.06
C HIS A 125 2.37 23.55 4.98
N GLU A 126 2.80 24.76 4.62
CA GLU A 126 2.30 25.38 3.40
C GLU A 126 2.96 24.72 2.18
N ILE A 127 2.14 24.49 1.15
CA ILE A 127 2.67 24.02 -0.13
C ILE A 127 3.46 25.13 -0.84
N SER A 128 4.42 24.74 -1.65
CA SER A 128 5.26 25.67 -2.40
C SER A 128 4.46 26.53 -3.36
N GLU A 129 5.00 27.71 -3.72
CA GLU A 129 4.40 28.59 -4.71
C GLU A 129 4.30 27.93 -6.10
N GLU A 130 5.20 27.00 -6.43
CA GLU A 130 5.14 26.19 -7.65
C GLU A 130 3.89 25.29 -7.66
N CYS A 131 3.53 24.72 -6.52
CA CYS A 131 2.33 23.88 -6.37
C CYS A 131 1.06 24.74 -6.48
N LYS A 132 1.01 25.87 -5.78
CA LYS A 132 -0.11 26.84 -5.85
C LYS A 132 -0.33 27.33 -7.29
N ALA A 133 0.73 27.70 -7.98
CA ALA A 133 0.68 28.16 -9.37
C ALA A 133 0.20 27.07 -10.35
N ALA A 134 0.42 25.81 -10.03
CA ALA A 134 -0.06 24.66 -10.79
C ALA A 134 -1.50 24.27 -10.46
N GLY A 135 -2.16 24.96 -9.53
CA GLY A 135 -3.48 24.61 -9.01
C GLY A 135 -3.46 23.38 -8.08
N GLY A 136 -2.32 23.08 -7.49
CA GLY A 136 -2.18 22.00 -6.52
C GLY A 136 -2.69 22.42 -5.15
N GLU A 137 -3.23 21.45 -4.43
CA GLU A 137 -3.69 21.59 -3.05
C GLU A 137 -3.27 20.35 -2.26
N LEU A 138 -2.79 20.56 -1.04
CA LEU A 138 -2.55 19.49 -0.08
C LEU A 138 -3.22 19.85 1.25
N PRO A 139 -4.53 19.60 1.34
CA PRO A 139 -5.32 19.95 2.51
C PRO A 139 -4.76 19.37 3.80
N THR A 140 -4.97 20.06 4.92
CA THR A 140 -4.48 19.64 6.24
C THR A 140 -4.82 18.19 6.55
N ILE A 141 -6.02 17.73 6.20
CA ILE A 141 -6.40 16.34 6.45
C ILE A 141 -5.56 15.33 5.67
N ILE A 142 -5.17 15.64 4.42
CA ILE A 142 -4.27 14.79 3.64
C ILE A 142 -2.86 14.84 4.22
N GLN A 143 -2.42 15.99 4.71
CA GLN A 143 -1.13 16.11 5.39
C GLN A 143 -1.09 15.29 6.68
N VAL A 144 -2.15 15.37 7.51
CA VAL A 144 -2.30 14.56 8.73
C VAL A 144 -2.26 13.07 8.39
N TYR A 145 -3.04 12.65 7.40
CA TYR A 145 -3.03 11.26 6.95
C TYR A 145 -1.65 10.82 6.48
N THR A 146 -0.98 11.64 5.66
CA THR A 146 0.37 11.37 5.17
C THR A 146 1.36 11.23 6.31
N TYR A 147 1.33 12.16 7.29
CA TYR A 147 2.16 12.10 8.48
C TYR A 147 1.98 10.77 9.22
N ILE A 148 0.77 10.39 9.44
CA ILE A 148 0.39 9.18 10.14
C ILE A 148 0.90 7.91 9.41
N VAL A 149 0.65 7.83 8.11
CA VAL A 149 1.14 6.70 7.29
C VAL A 149 2.67 6.66 7.29
N CYS A 150 3.33 7.82 7.27
CA CYS A 150 4.78 7.91 7.38
C CYS A 150 5.30 7.37 8.71
N GLU A 151 4.72 7.79 9.84
CA GLU A 151 5.08 7.30 11.18
C GLU A 151 4.92 5.78 11.29
N GLN A 152 3.81 5.23 10.80
CA GLN A 152 3.56 3.78 10.81
C GLN A 152 4.56 2.99 9.99
N ASN A 153 5.07 3.57 8.92
CA ASN A 153 6.00 2.91 8.00
C ASN A 153 7.46 3.28 8.25
N GLY A 154 7.76 4.13 9.23
CA GLY A 154 9.11 4.58 9.55
C GLY A 154 9.78 5.39 8.44
N VAL A 155 8.97 6.19 7.70
CA VAL A 155 9.42 7.05 6.60
C VAL A 155 9.35 8.51 7.05
N ASP A 156 10.32 9.32 6.64
CA ASP A 156 10.38 10.74 6.97
C ASP A 156 9.24 11.51 6.29
N TYR A 157 8.37 12.15 7.08
CA TYR A 157 7.20 12.86 6.58
C TYR A 157 7.56 14.04 5.69
N GLU A 158 8.53 14.87 6.09
CA GLU A 158 8.94 16.03 5.30
C GLU A 158 9.56 15.63 3.97
N MET A 159 10.25 14.49 3.91
CA MET A 159 10.72 13.91 2.66
C MET A 159 9.55 13.50 1.74
N VAL A 160 8.51 12.87 2.31
CA VAL A 160 7.31 12.47 1.53
C VAL A 160 6.53 13.69 1.07
N PHE A 161 6.37 14.71 1.90
CA PHE A 161 5.73 15.96 1.52
C PHE A 161 6.46 16.62 0.34
N ALA A 162 7.79 16.76 0.43
CA ALA A 162 8.62 17.30 -0.65
C ALA A 162 8.58 16.43 -1.92
N LEU A 163 8.46 15.12 -1.77
CA LEU A 163 8.26 14.20 -2.89
C LEU A 163 6.92 14.46 -3.59
N ILE A 164 5.83 14.63 -2.85
CA ILE A 164 4.50 14.96 -3.39
C ILE A 164 4.55 16.30 -4.18
N GLU A 165 5.22 17.31 -3.63
CA GLU A 165 5.43 18.58 -4.35
C GLU A 165 6.18 18.36 -5.67
N GLN A 166 7.22 17.52 -5.66
CA GLN A 166 8.05 17.24 -6.83
C GLN A 166 7.32 16.41 -7.90
N GLU A 167 6.56 15.39 -7.49
CA GLU A 167 5.93 14.42 -8.40
C GLU A 167 4.68 15.00 -9.10
N SER A 168 3.78 15.58 -8.32
CA SER A 168 2.47 16.00 -8.81
C SER A 168 2.20 17.48 -8.71
N ARG A 169 3.09 18.25 -8.06
CA ARG A 169 2.80 19.62 -7.59
C ARG A 169 1.53 19.65 -6.72
N CYS A 170 1.40 18.67 -5.84
CA CYS A 170 0.25 18.48 -4.97
C CYS A 170 -1.09 18.27 -5.71
N ARG A 171 -1.09 17.82 -6.94
CA ARG A 171 -2.30 17.53 -7.70
C ARG A 171 -2.65 16.05 -7.56
N TRP A 172 -3.75 15.77 -6.89
CA TRP A 172 -4.23 14.40 -6.68
C TRP A 172 -4.70 13.72 -7.96
N ASP A 173 -5.12 14.50 -8.96
CA ASP A 173 -5.57 14.04 -10.28
C ASP A 173 -4.44 14.00 -11.33
N ALA A 174 -3.19 14.24 -10.93
CA ALA A 174 -2.07 14.27 -11.85
C ALA A 174 -1.87 12.91 -12.54
N GLU A 175 -1.65 12.97 -13.86
CA GLU A 175 -1.29 11.83 -14.69
C GLU A 175 0.03 12.14 -15.41
N GLY A 176 1.05 11.31 -15.17
CA GLY A 176 2.35 11.35 -15.80
C GLY A 176 2.60 10.13 -16.68
N ASP A 177 3.71 10.12 -17.42
CA ASP A 177 4.16 8.98 -18.23
C ASP A 177 3.08 8.39 -19.14
N ASN A 178 2.35 9.25 -19.86
CA ASN A 178 1.20 8.87 -20.70
C ASN A 178 0.06 8.17 -19.92
N GLY A 179 -0.20 8.60 -18.68
CA GLY A 179 -1.26 8.10 -17.83
C GLY A 179 -0.90 6.82 -17.04
N THR A 180 0.38 6.46 -16.98
CA THR A 180 0.82 5.29 -16.21
C THR A 180 1.25 5.64 -14.78
N SER A 181 1.62 6.89 -14.52
CA SER A 181 1.96 7.41 -13.20
C SER A 181 0.80 8.29 -12.71
N ILE A 182 0.24 8.00 -11.54
CA ILE A 182 -1.05 8.55 -11.10
C ILE A 182 -0.93 9.18 -9.71
N GLY A 183 -1.60 10.32 -9.54
CA GLY A 183 -1.91 10.93 -8.26
C GLY A 183 -0.74 11.66 -7.58
N LEU A 184 -0.90 11.93 -6.28
CA LEU A 184 0.02 12.76 -5.49
C LEU A 184 1.48 12.30 -5.58
N MET A 185 1.73 11.00 -5.48
CA MET A 185 3.06 10.41 -5.47
C MET A 185 3.43 9.77 -6.81
N GLN A 186 2.64 9.98 -7.88
CA GLN A 186 2.88 9.43 -9.22
C GLN A 186 3.15 7.91 -9.21
N VAL A 187 2.29 7.18 -8.51
CA VAL A 187 2.38 5.73 -8.39
C VAL A 187 1.92 5.07 -9.68
N SER A 188 2.66 4.05 -10.15
CA SER A 188 2.26 3.27 -11.32
C SER A 188 1.55 1.99 -10.93
N GLU A 189 0.26 1.87 -11.29
CA GLU A 189 -0.56 0.67 -11.02
C GLU A 189 0.12 -0.59 -11.54
N LYS A 190 0.67 -0.55 -12.75
CA LYS A 190 1.35 -1.68 -13.39
C LYS A 190 2.43 -2.32 -12.50
N TRP A 191 3.18 -1.52 -11.76
CA TRP A 191 4.29 -1.99 -10.93
C TRP A 191 3.88 -2.29 -9.49
N HIS A 192 2.73 -1.77 -9.05
CA HIS A 192 2.27 -1.84 -7.66
C HIS A 192 0.95 -2.60 -7.48
N MET A 193 0.47 -3.33 -8.50
CA MET A 193 -0.80 -4.05 -8.47
C MET A 193 -0.90 -5.01 -7.27
N GLN A 194 0.14 -5.81 -7.02
CA GLN A 194 0.18 -6.71 -5.86
C GLN A 194 0.16 -5.94 -4.54
N ARG A 195 0.93 -4.85 -4.43
CA ARG A 195 0.95 -3.97 -3.25
C ARG A 195 -0.41 -3.33 -3.01
N MET A 196 -1.07 -2.87 -4.06
CA MET A 196 -2.41 -2.29 -3.99
C MET A 196 -3.41 -3.33 -3.46
N GLU A 197 -3.36 -4.57 -3.95
CA GLU A 197 -4.20 -5.66 -3.46
C GLU A 197 -3.95 -5.95 -1.97
N GLU A 198 -2.69 -6.08 -1.55
CA GLU A 198 -2.30 -6.32 -0.16
C GLU A 198 -2.72 -5.20 0.80
N LEU A 199 -2.74 -3.94 0.32
CA LEU A 199 -3.14 -2.76 1.08
C LEU A 199 -4.64 -2.41 0.95
N GLY A 200 -5.40 -3.15 0.15
CA GLY A 200 -6.80 -2.85 -0.14
C GLY A 200 -7.00 -1.54 -0.93
N ALA A 201 -5.98 -1.11 -1.67
CA ALA A 201 -6.05 0.06 -2.55
C ALA A 201 -6.51 -0.35 -3.96
N TYR A 202 -7.44 0.39 -4.53
CA TYR A 202 -8.04 0.09 -5.84
C TYR A 202 -8.16 1.32 -6.75
N ASP A 203 -7.88 2.52 -6.23
CA ASP A 203 -7.95 3.78 -6.99
C ASP A 203 -6.79 4.71 -6.62
N LEU A 204 -5.81 4.83 -7.51
CA LEU A 204 -4.65 5.70 -7.31
C LEU A 204 -4.96 7.20 -7.50
N LYS A 205 -6.14 7.57 -7.99
CA LYS A 205 -6.63 8.97 -7.98
C LYS A 205 -7.19 9.34 -6.61
N ASN A 206 -7.52 8.36 -5.76
CA ASN A 206 -7.83 8.62 -4.37
C ASN A 206 -6.54 9.01 -3.63
N PRO A 207 -6.44 10.24 -3.08
CA PRO A 207 -5.21 10.74 -2.47
C PRO A 207 -4.76 9.90 -1.27
N TYR A 208 -5.67 9.33 -0.53
CA TYR A 208 -5.36 8.47 0.62
C TYR A 208 -4.74 7.15 0.18
N GLN A 209 -5.34 6.49 -0.81
CA GLN A 209 -4.82 5.23 -1.34
C GLN A 209 -3.48 5.45 -2.05
N ASN A 210 -3.33 6.56 -2.74
CA ASN A 210 -2.10 6.93 -3.41
C ASN A 210 -0.94 7.10 -2.42
N VAL A 211 -1.16 7.86 -1.35
CA VAL A 211 -0.18 8.07 -0.27
C VAL A 211 0.14 6.73 0.42
N LEU A 212 -0.88 5.93 0.74
CA LEU A 212 -0.69 4.62 1.38
C LEU A 212 0.24 3.72 0.56
N VAL A 213 -0.02 3.58 -0.74
CA VAL A 213 0.79 2.75 -1.64
C VAL A 213 2.19 3.32 -1.82
N GLY A 214 2.31 4.64 -2.03
CA GLY A 214 3.59 5.30 -2.24
C GLY A 214 4.51 5.24 -1.02
N VAL A 215 3.98 5.52 0.17
CA VAL A 215 4.75 5.46 1.43
C VAL A 215 5.14 4.03 1.78
N ASN A 216 4.23 3.06 1.60
CA ASN A 216 4.57 1.65 1.80
C ASN A 216 5.71 1.21 0.86
N TYR A 217 5.72 1.68 -0.40
CA TYR A 217 6.82 1.41 -1.33
C TYR A 217 8.13 2.05 -0.87
N LEU A 218 8.12 3.30 -0.40
CA LEU A 218 9.31 3.96 0.15
C LEU A 218 9.88 3.18 1.36
N SER A 219 9.01 2.72 2.25
CA SER A 219 9.40 1.90 3.41
C SER A 219 10.09 0.60 2.99
N GLU A 220 9.55 -0.11 2.00
CA GLU A 220 10.18 -1.32 1.46
C GLU A 220 11.55 -1.03 0.89
N ILE A 221 11.69 0.03 0.08
CA ILE A 221 12.98 0.44 -0.48
C ILE A 221 13.99 0.72 0.65
N GLN A 222 13.60 1.47 1.68
CA GLN A 222 14.47 1.77 2.81
C GLN A 222 14.90 0.51 3.56
N ASN A 223 13.98 -0.42 3.80
CA ASN A 223 14.27 -1.68 4.46
C ASN A 223 15.24 -2.55 3.64
N ASP A 224 15.09 -2.57 2.32
CA ASP A 224 15.99 -3.26 1.39
C ASP A 224 17.42 -2.67 1.35
N LEU A 225 17.53 -1.36 1.56
CA LEU A 225 18.80 -0.64 1.47
C LEU A 225 19.49 -0.48 2.82
N ARG A 226 18.76 -0.52 3.93
CA ARG A 226 19.29 -0.33 5.29
C ARG A 226 20.40 -1.32 5.58
N GLY A 227 21.53 -0.81 6.09
CA GLY A 227 22.73 -1.61 6.32
C GLY A 227 23.54 -1.97 5.06
N THR A 228 23.07 -1.60 3.86
CA THR A 228 23.81 -1.81 2.60
C THR A 228 24.41 -0.51 2.06
N VAL A 229 23.90 0.63 2.51
CA VAL A 229 24.37 1.99 2.18
C VAL A 229 24.59 2.78 3.48
N PRO A 230 25.39 3.88 3.47
CA PRO A 230 25.51 4.76 4.63
C PRO A 230 24.15 5.34 5.05
N ASP A 231 23.88 5.42 6.35
CA ASP A 231 22.60 5.89 6.87
C ASP A 231 22.30 7.34 6.45
N GLU A 232 23.32 8.19 6.38
CA GLU A 232 23.20 9.58 5.90
C GLU A 232 22.83 9.69 4.42
N ASP A 233 23.14 8.70 3.61
CA ASP A 233 22.81 8.66 2.18
C ASP A 233 21.56 7.83 1.87
N LEU A 234 21.02 7.10 2.85
CA LEU A 234 19.85 6.23 2.68
C LEU A 234 18.66 6.96 2.01
N PRO A 235 18.29 8.21 2.37
CA PRO A 235 17.21 8.92 1.70
C PRO A 235 17.49 9.16 0.20
N TYR A 236 18.72 9.48 -0.16
CA TYR A 236 19.11 9.71 -1.55
C TYR A 236 19.05 8.42 -2.40
N TYR A 237 19.49 7.30 -1.82
CA TYR A 237 19.36 6.00 -2.45
C TYR A 237 17.90 5.58 -2.59
N THR A 238 17.09 5.82 -1.57
CA THR A 238 15.63 5.55 -1.56
C THR A 238 14.94 6.29 -2.68
N LEU A 239 15.16 7.60 -2.80
CA LEU A 239 14.57 8.44 -3.84
C LEU A 239 15.08 8.06 -5.24
N ALA A 240 16.31 7.60 -5.37
CA ALA A 240 16.84 7.10 -6.65
C ALA A 240 16.12 5.81 -7.09
N VAL A 241 15.85 4.89 -6.16
CA VAL A 241 15.06 3.67 -6.47
C VAL A 241 13.62 4.03 -6.78
N TYR A 242 13.04 4.97 -6.05
CA TYR A 242 11.67 5.44 -6.32
C TYR A 242 11.53 5.95 -7.75
N ASN A 243 12.48 6.79 -8.20
CA ASN A 243 12.45 7.43 -9.52
C ASN A 243 12.80 6.46 -10.68
N TYR A 244 13.82 5.61 -10.51
CA TYR A 244 14.36 4.79 -11.60
C TYR A 244 14.04 3.29 -11.47
N GLY A 245 13.49 2.85 -10.34
CA GLY A 245 13.53 1.45 -9.93
C GLY A 245 14.95 1.00 -9.56
N LYS A 246 15.09 -0.09 -8.80
CA LYS A 246 16.37 -0.57 -8.26
C LYS A 246 17.44 -0.82 -9.34
N GLN A 247 17.04 -1.44 -10.46
CA GLN A 247 17.98 -1.72 -11.56
C GLN A 247 18.36 -0.46 -12.32
N GLY A 248 17.39 0.45 -12.55
CA GLY A 248 17.63 1.72 -13.21
C GLY A 248 18.52 2.65 -12.39
N ALA A 249 18.29 2.77 -11.09
CA ALA A 249 19.14 3.53 -10.17
C ALA A 249 20.57 3.00 -10.17
N LYS A 250 20.75 1.68 -10.14
CA LYS A 250 22.08 1.06 -10.23
C LYS A 250 22.78 1.40 -11.54
N ALA A 251 22.14 1.16 -12.68
CA ALA A 251 22.76 1.32 -14.01
C ALA A 251 23.01 2.81 -14.36
N ASN A 252 22.09 3.69 -14.01
CA ASN A 252 22.17 5.11 -14.43
C ASN A 252 22.91 6.01 -13.44
N LEU A 253 23.06 5.59 -12.19
CA LEU A 253 23.63 6.41 -11.12
C LEU A 253 24.77 5.70 -10.39
N TRP A 254 24.51 4.60 -9.70
CA TRP A 254 25.43 4.02 -8.73
C TRP A 254 26.66 3.38 -9.38
N ASP A 255 26.50 2.70 -10.53
CA ASP A 255 27.64 2.16 -11.30
C ASP A 255 28.56 3.27 -11.84
N GLN A 256 28.08 4.53 -11.83
CA GLN A 256 28.84 5.73 -12.20
C GLN A 256 29.33 6.52 -10.98
N GLY A 257 29.12 6.01 -9.76
CA GLY A 257 29.49 6.68 -8.51
C GLY A 257 28.61 7.88 -8.14
N VAL A 258 27.41 8.01 -8.77
CA VAL A 258 26.47 9.10 -8.49
C VAL A 258 25.46 8.64 -7.45
N VAL A 259 25.43 9.32 -6.28
CA VAL A 259 24.42 9.12 -5.22
C VAL A 259 23.43 10.29 -5.21
N LYS A 260 23.95 11.51 -5.28
CA LYS A 260 23.18 12.76 -5.23
C LYS A 260 23.08 13.37 -6.63
N TYR A 261 21.86 13.60 -7.10
CA TYR A 261 21.59 14.19 -8.41
C TYR A 261 20.35 15.10 -8.29
N THR A 262 20.05 15.88 -9.32
CA THR A 262 19.08 16.98 -9.27
C THR A 262 17.74 16.60 -8.66
N TYR A 263 17.20 15.42 -8.97
CA TYR A 263 15.89 15.00 -8.45
C TYR A 263 15.93 14.78 -6.93
N ASN A 264 16.82 13.93 -6.44
CA ASN A 264 16.83 13.58 -5.02
C ASN A 264 17.37 14.71 -4.14
N THR A 265 18.31 15.54 -4.63
CA THR A 265 18.77 16.71 -3.90
C THR A 265 17.67 17.76 -3.76
N LYS A 266 16.90 18.06 -4.81
CA LYS A 266 15.77 19.00 -4.75
C LYS A 266 14.76 18.59 -3.69
N ILE A 267 14.42 17.31 -3.62
CA ILE A 267 13.47 16.78 -2.63
C ILE A 267 14.05 16.91 -1.21
N MET A 268 15.30 16.50 -1.02
CA MET A 268 15.93 16.55 0.31
C MET A 268 16.16 17.98 0.80
N ASP A 269 16.52 18.90 -0.09
CA ASP A 269 16.66 20.31 0.23
C ASP A 269 15.32 20.92 0.66
N ARG A 270 14.23 20.57 -0.04
CA ARG A 270 12.88 21.00 0.35
C ARG A 270 12.44 20.37 1.68
N ALA A 271 12.70 19.08 1.90
CA ALA A 271 12.43 18.42 3.16
C ALA A 271 13.16 19.09 4.33
N GLN A 272 14.40 19.49 4.14
CA GLN A 272 15.17 20.23 5.14
C GLN A 272 14.55 21.60 5.43
N GLN A 273 14.11 22.34 4.42
CA GLN A 273 13.40 23.62 4.59
C GLN A 273 12.13 23.45 5.44
N LEU A 274 11.32 22.42 5.14
CA LEU A 274 10.10 22.11 5.89
C LEU A 274 10.39 21.84 7.37
N LYS A 275 11.45 21.09 7.67
CA LYS A 275 11.90 20.85 9.07
C LYS A 275 12.31 22.14 9.76
N GLU A 276 13.00 23.04 9.07
CA GLU A 276 13.40 24.33 9.62
C GLU A 276 12.19 25.27 9.85
N GLU A 277 11.20 25.27 8.93
CA GLU A 277 9.94 26.00 9.09
C GLU A 277 9.17 25.51 10.31
N LYS A 278 9.03 24.20 10.47
CA LYS A 278 8.43 23.56 11.64
C LYS A 278 9.10 23.99 12.93
N LYS A 279 10.43 23.89 13.00
CA LYS A 279 11.21 24.27 14.17
C LYS A 279 10.99 25.75 14.55
N LYS A 280 11.03 26.66 13.57
CA LYS A 280 10.78 28.10 13.81
C LYS A 280 9.37 28.35 14.33
N ALA A 281 8.37 27.64 13.80
CA ALA A 281 6.98 27.77 14.25
C ALA A 281 6.79 27.25 15.69
N GLU A 282 7.50 26.20 16.08
CA GLU A 282 7.51 25.66 17.44
C GLU A 282 8.19 26.64 18.41
N GLU A 283 9.34 27.22 18.05
CA GLU A 283 10.07 28.21 18.83
C GLU A 283 9.26 29.53 19.00
N GLY A 284 8.47 29.91 18.01
CA GLY A 284 7.61 31.12 18.06
C GLY A 284 6.34 30.98 18.91
N ARG A 285 6.01 29.79 19.35
CA ARG A 285 4.83 29.51 20.22
C ARG A 285 5.16 29.43 21.71
N GLY A 286 6.42 29.39 22.08
CA GLY A 286 6.89 29.40 23.49
C GLY A 286 7.23 30.80 23.95
#